data_cf7f198c5385177adfb387448547f836
#
_entry.id   cf7f198c5385177adfb387448547f836
#
_cell.length_a   1.000
_cell.length_b   1.000
_cell.length_c   1.000
_cell.angle_alpha   90.00
_cell.angle_beta   90.00
_cell.angle_gamma   90.00
#
_symmetry.space_group_name_H-M   'P 1'
#
loop_
_entity.id
_entity.type
_entity.pdbx_description
1 polymer ?
#
loop_
_entity_poly.entity_id
_entity_poly.type
_entity_poly.pdbx_seq_one_letter_code
_entity_poly.pdbx_strand_id
1 'polypeptide(L)'
;MFQVTRPGGEKVMLYYTPAAQGMPTLLWSHGNAEDIGYLHDRLCRFNSRGYGILAYDYPGYGHSEGTPTEKGCYEAVEAAYNHLTQKLKVPTEQIIIYGQSVGSGPAVWLAAQKPCRGLLLVSPFVSAFRAVTKIPLFPGDQFKNIHRISDIQSPLLVIHGDEDCVISQWHGKKLYDLHPGPKTFIDISGAGHNDLYTLAMDQILDALDAFNTSTQEKAKVAPQKNLTTLPDTPAA
;
A
#
# COMPACT_ATOMS: atom_id res chain seq x y z
N MET A 1 14.52 3.91 13.30
CA MET A 1 14.33 2.49 12.89
C MET A 1 14.19 1.63 14.14
N PHE A 2 13.39 0.57 14.07
CA PHE A 2 13.15 -0.38 15.15
C PHE A 2 12.67 -1.71 14.57
N GLN A 3 12.58 -2.76 15.38
CA GLN A 3 12.17 -4.09 14.94
C GLN A 3 10.84 -4.49 15.56
N VAL A 4 10.02 -5.22 14.80
CA VAL A 4 8.83 -5.92 15.30
C VAL A 4 8.92 -7.40 14.97
N THR A 5 8.33 -8.24 15.83
CA THR A 5 8.26 -9.68 15.59
C THR A 5 7.02 -10.00 14.78
N ARG A 6 7.18 -10.70 13.64
CA ARG A 6 6.06 -11.21 12.85
C ARG A 6 5.53 -12.54 13.41
N PRO A 7 4.36 -13.02 13.02
CA PRO A 7 3.79 -14.28 13.51
C PRO A 7 4.72 -15.49 13.37
N GLY A 8 5.60 -15.51 12.36
CA GLY A 8 6.61 -16.56 12.17
C GLY A 8 7.77 -16.52 13.17
N GLY A 9 7.85 -15.53 14.06
CA GLY A 9 8.85 -15.38 15.11
C GLY A 9 10.08 -14.55 14.71
N GLU A 10 10.35 -14.36 13.42
CA GLU A 10 11.47 -13.55 12.95
C GLU A 10 11.17 -12.05 13.04
N LYS A 11 12.22 -11.26 13.14
CA LYS A 11 12.13 -9.81 13.27
C LYS A 11 12.13 -9.13 11.92
N VAL A 12 11.25 -8.13 11.79
CA VAL A 12 11.12 -7.26 10.63
C VAL A 12 11.57 -5.86 11.02
N MET A 13 12.45 -5.26 10.22
CA MET A 13 12.89 -3.88 10.40
C MET A 13 11.81 -2.90 9.92
N LEU A 14 11.55 -1.88 10.72
CA LEU A 14 10.62 -0.79 10.43
C LEU A 14 11.31 0.56 10.55
N TYR A 15 10.89 1.49 9.69
CA TYR A 15 11.18 2.92 9.78
C TYR A 15 9.87 3.68 9.94
N TYR A 16 9.81 4.58 10.91
CA TYR A 16 8.63 5.41 11.12
C TYR A 16 8.99 6.89 11.25
N THR A 17 8.23 7.72 10.54
CA THR A 17 8.18 9.17 10.70
C THR A 17 6.72 9.59 10.85
N PRO A 18 6.36 10.37 11.88
CA PRO A 18 4.98 10.77 12.09
C PRO A 18 4.46 11.70 10.98
N ALA A 19 3.16 11.67 10.77
CA ALA A 19 2.46 12.60 9.88
C ALA A 19 2.35 13.99 10.52
N ALA A 20 2.30 15.04 9.69
CA ALA A 20 1.84 16.34 10.09
C ALA A 20 0.36 16.27 10.52
N GLN A 21 -0.10 17.26 11.31
CA GLN A 21 -1.48 17.28 11.81
C GLN A 21 -2.50 17.19 10.67
N GLY A 22 -3.40 16.22 10.74
CA GLY A 22 -4.46 15.99 9.75
C GLY A 22 -4.03 15.25 8.49
N MET A 23 -2.74 14.93 8.33
CA MET A 23 -2.21 14.18 7.19
C MET A 23 -2.22 12.68 7.48
N PRO A 24 -2.39 11.83 6.45
CA PRO A 24 -2.34 10.38 6.60
C PRO A 24 -0.92 9.83 6.69
N THR A 25 -0.82 8.59 7.14
CA THR A 25 0.41 7.81 7.15
C THR A 25 0.40 6.79 6.00
N LEU A 26 1.47 6.75 5.24
CA LEU A 26 1.72 5.74 4.21
C LEU A 26 2.32 4.49 4.87
N LEU A 27 1.63 3.35 4.75
CA LEU A 27 2.21 2.04 5.06
C LEU A 27 2.90 1.53 3.80
N TRP A 28 4.23 1.58 3.78
CA TRP A 28 5.04 1.48 2.57
C TRP A 28 5.59 0.08 2.34
N SER A 29 5.12 -0.57 1.27
CA SER A 29 5.66 -1.82 0.72
C SER A 29 6.53 -1.51 -0.50
N HIS A 30 7.84 -1.68 -0.36
CA HIS A 30 8.83 -1.28 -1.37
C HIS A 30 8.94 -2.24 -2.56
N GLY A 31 9.72 -1.86 -3.58
CA GLY A 31 10.03 -2.67 -4.75
C GLY A 31 11.05 -3.78 -4.47
N ASN A 32 11.27 -4.63 -5.49
CA ASN A 32 12.33 -5.63 -5.41
C ASN A 32 13.72 -4.97 -5.42
N ALA A 33 14.68 -5.59 -4.74
CA ALA A 33 16.05 -5.10 -4.59
C ALA A 33 16.18 -3.71 -3.92
N GLU A 34 15.14 -3.25 -3.23
CA GLU A 34 15.15 -2.06 -2.38
C GLU A 34 15.13 -2.46 -0.90
N ASP A 35 15.60 -1.58 -0.02
CA ASP A 35 15.42 -1.63 1.42
C ASP A 35 15.15 -0.23 1.97
N ILE A 36 14.82 -0.13 3.26
CA ILE A 36 14.51 1.16 3.90
C ILE A 36 15.68 2.14 3.77
N GLY A 37 16.94 1.67 3.84
CA GLY A 37 18.13 2.52 3.72
C GLY A 37 18.26 3.12 2.33
N TYR A 38 18.06 2.31 1.31
CA TYR A 38 18.05 2.74 -0.10
C TYR A 38 16.93 3.76 -0.39
N LEU A 39 15.79 3.61 0.26
CA LEU A 39 14.61 4.45 0.05
C LEU A 39 14.64 5.78 0.79
N HIS A 40 15.60 6.02 1.68
CA HIS A 40 15.56 7.13 2.65
C HIS A 40 15.22 8.47 2.02
N ASP A 41 15.90 8.88 0.96
CA ASP A 41 15.67 10.17 0.30
C ASP A 41 14.27 10.26 -0.31
N ARG A 42 13.79 9.16 -0.90
CA ARG A 42 12.42 9.08 -1.42
C ARG A 42 11.39 9.25 -0.30
N LEU A 43 11.55 8.53 0.80
CA LEU A 43 10.66 8.63 1.96
C LEU A 43 10.65 10.05 2.55
N CYS A 44 11.80 10.72 2.60
CA CYS A 44 11.91 12.12 3.02
C CYS A 44 11.13 13.07 2.10
N ARG A 45 11.09 12.84 0.79
CA ARG A 45 10.28 13.63 -0.14
C ARG A 45 8.78 13.53 0.15
N PHE A 46 8.26 12.35 0.43
CA PHE A 46 6.86 12.17 0.85
C PHE A 46 6.59 12.80 2.22
N ASN A 47 7.50 12.62 3.17
CA ASN A 47 7.36 13.21 4.50
C ASN A 47 7.40 14.76 4.46
N SER A 48 8.17 15.36 3.56
CA SER A 48 8.22 16.83 3.39
C SER A 48 6.88 17.43 2.92
N ARG A 49 5.98 16.63 2.32
CA ARG A 49 4.59 17.00 2.01
C ARG A 49 3.64 16.78 3.21
N GLY A 50 4.18 16.38 4.38
CA GLY A 50 3.41 16.16 5.60
C GLY A 50 2.92 14.73 5.81
N TYR A 51 3.13 13.80 4.88
CA TYR A 51 2.73 12.40 5.05
C TYR A 51 3.57 11.73 6.13
N GLY A 52 2.91 11.00 7.06
CA GLY A 52 3.61 10.03 7.89
C GLY A 52 4.07 8.85 7.04
N ILE A 53 5.16 8.22 7.44
CA ILE A 53 5.68 7.03 6.75
C ILE A 53 5.89 5.92 7.77
N LEU A 54 5.37 4.74 7.51
CA LEU A 54 5.86 3.51 8.10
C LEU A 54 6.28 2.59 6.97
N ALA A 55 7.59 2.49 6.73
CA ALA A 55 8.19 1.55 5.80
C ALA A 55 8.71 0.32 6.56
N TYR A 56 8.71 -0.83 5.90
CA TYR A 56 9.22 -2.08 6.47
C TYR A 56 10.01 -2.86 5.41
N ASP A 57 11.05 -3.59 5.85
CA ASP A 57 11.79 -4.51 4.99
C ASP A 57 11.15 -5.90 5.02
N TYR A 58 11.04 -6.55 3.86
CA TYR A 58 10.59 -7.94 3.79
C TYR A 58 11.57 -8.89 4.49
N PRO A 59 11.13 -10.10 4.89
CA PRO A 59 12.07 -11.12 5.38
C PRO A 59 13.23 -11.31 4.43
N GLY A 60 14.47 -11.25 4.96
CA GLY A 60 15.70 -11.37 4.18
C GLY A 60 16.14 -10.12 3.41
N TYR A 61 15.42 -8.98 3.55
CA TYR A 61 15.82 -7.68 3.01
C TYR A 61 16.36 -6.78 4.11
N GLY A 62 17.28 -5.89 3.76
CA GLY A 62 17.88 -4.95 4.69
C GLY A 62 18.38 -5.63 5.98
N HIS A 63 17.81 -5.23 7.10
CA HIS A 63 18.11 -5.82 8.42
C HIS A 63 16.98 -6.72 8.96
N SER A 64 16.03 -7.12 8.11
CA SER A 64 14.98 -8.08 8.49
C SER A 64 15.50 -9.51 8.45
N GLU A 65 15.10 -10.30 9.44
CA GLU A 65 15.46 -11.72 9.55
C GLU A 65 14.64 -12.59 8.58
N GLY A 66 15.13 -13.82 8.32
CA GLY A 66 14.41 -14.84 7.56
C GLY A 66 14.73 -14.83 6.06
N THR A 67 13.83 -15.42 5.26
CA THR A 67 13.93 -15.52 3.81
C THR A 67 12.68 -14.97 3.13
N PRO A 68 12.80 -14.34 1.94
CA PRO A 68 11.66 -13.78 1.25
C PRO A 68 10.74 -14.89 0.70
N THR A 69 9.51 -14.90 1.20
CA THR A 69 8.43 -15.77 0.70
C THR A 69 7.14 -14.94 0.61
N GLU A 70 6.19 -15.34 -0.22
CA GLU A 70 4.89 -14.67 -0.30
C GLU A 70 4.23 -14.56 1.08
N LYS A 71 4.17 -15.68 1.82
CA LYS A 71 3.63 -15.73 3.19
C LYS A 71 4.38 -14.78 4.13
N GLY A 72 5.72 -14.79 4.08
CA GLY A 72 6.56 -13.91 4.91
C GLY A 72 6.33 -12.43 4.63
N CYS A 73 6.12 -12.05 3.36
CA CYS A 73 5.78 -10.67 2.99
C CYS A 73 4.39 -10.26 3.53
N TYR A 74 3.42 -11.17 3.52
CA TYR A 74 2.09 -10.92 4.10
C TYR A 74 2.15 -10.76 5.62
N GLU A 75 2.88 -11.62 6.30
CA GLU A 75 3.09 -11.53 7.76
C GLU A 75 3.84 -10.23 8.14
N ALA A 76 4.80 -9.79 7.32
CA ALA A 76 5.54 -8.56 7.55
C ALA A 76 4.65 -7.31 7.42
N VAL A 77 3.86 -7.20 6.35
CA VAL A 77 2.95 -6.06 6.19
C VAL A 77 1.86 -6.04 7.27
N GLU A 78 1.36 -7.20 7.68
CA GLU A 78 0.38 -7.29 8.78
C GLU A 78 0.99 -6.87 10.12
N ALA A 79 2.22 -7.29 10.43
CA ALA A 79 2.93 -6.86 11.63
C ALA A 79 3.15 -5.33 11.63
N ALA A 80 3.52 -4.75 10.50
CA ALA A 80 3.67 -3.31 10.32
C ALA A 80 2.35 -2.56 10.50
N TYR A 81 1.26 -3.04 9.91
CA TYR A 81 -0.08 -2.48 10.08
C TYR A 81 -0.56 -2.56 11.54
N ASN A 82 -0.37 -3.69 12.20
CA ASN A 82 -0.72 -3.87 13.60
C ASN A 82 0.11 -2.94 14.50
N HIS A 83 1.37 -2.70 14.17
CA HIS A 83 2.19 -1.73 14.89
C HIS A 83 1.64 -0.30 14.74
N LEU A 84 1.27 0.13 13.52
CA LEU A 84 0.63 1.43 13.29
C LEU A 84 -0.64 1.59 14.12
N THR A 85 -1.54 0.63 14.06
CA THR A 85 -2.88 0.75 14.65
C THR A 85 -2.89 0.50 16.16
N GLN A 86 -2.14 -0.49 16.65
CA GLN A 86 -2.21 -0.92 18.04
C GLN A 86 -1.16 -0.25 18.93
N LYS A 87 0.03 0.07 18.41
CA LYS A 87 1.11 0.69 19.19
C LYS A 87 1.17 2.19 18.96
N LEU A 88 1.21 2.63 17.72
CA LEU A 88 1.27 4.05 17.38
C LEU A 88 -0.11 4.72 17.38
N LYS A 89 -1.19 3.94 17.51
CA LYS A 89 -2.58 4.43 17.58
C LYS A 89 -3.00 5.29 16.39
N VAL A 90 -2.42 5.04 15.21
CA VAL A 90 -2.85 5.69 13.97
C VAL A 90 -4.21 5.13 13.58
N PRO A 91 -5.26 5.97 13.45
CA PRO A 91 -6.59 5.54 13.01
C PRO A 91 -6.53 4.92 11.61
N THR A 92 -7.31 3.88 11.36
CA THR A 92 -7.30 3.16 10.07
C THR A 92 -7.71 4.06 8.90
N GLU A 93 -8.59 5.01 9.12
CA GLU A 93 -9.02 6.05 8.18
C GLU A 93 -7.93 7.11 7.90
N GLN A 94 -6.79 7.04 8.57
CA GLN A 94 -5.60 7.83 8.31
C GLN A 94 -4.44 7.00 7.74
N ILE A 95 -4.68 5.75 7.35
CA ILE A 95 -3.66 4.89 6.74
C ILE A 95 -3.94 4.74 5.25
N ILE A 96 -2.99 5.15 4.41
CA ILE A 96 -2.95 4.80 2.99
C ILE A 96 -1.95 3.65 2.83
N ILE A 97 -2.44 2.51 2.34
CA ILE A 97 -1.59 1.35 2.03
C ILE A 97 -0.91 1.63 0.69
N TYR A 98 0.41 1.61 0.69
CA TYR A 98 1.24 1.91 -0.46
C TYR A 98 1.99 0.66 -0.93
N GLY A 99 1.96 0.36 -2.23
CA GLY A 99 2.71 -0.76 -2.80
C GLY A 99 3.33 -0.42 -4.14
N GLN A 100 4.66 -0.59 -4.25
CA GLN A 100 5.40 -0.39 -5.49
C GLN A 100 5.88 -1.72 -6.04
N SER A 101 5.67 -2.00 -7.33
CA SER A 101 6.19 -3.18 -8.01
C SER A 101 5.83 -4.46 -7.23
N VAL A 102 6.81 -5.25 -6.74
CA VAL A 102 6.56 -6.41 -5.88
C VAL A 102 5.76 -6.07 -4.64
N GLY A 103 5.92 -4.87 -4.11
CA GLY A 103 5.16 -4.36 -2.95
C GLY A 103 3.66 -4.23 -3.19
N SER A 104 3.21 -4.24 -4.46
CA SER A 104 1.77 -4.31 -4.77
C SER A 104 1.13 -5.61 -4.28
N GLY A 105 1.91 -6.71 -4.18
CA GLY A 105 1.45 -7.99 -3.63
C GLY A 105 0.96 -7.89 -2.18
N PRO A 106 1.84 -7.58 -1.22
CA PRO A 106 1.45 -7.41 0.18
C PRO A 106 0.46 -6.25 0.38
N ALA A 107 0.56 -5.15 -0.39
CA ALA A 107 -0.35 -4.02 -0.28
C ALA A 107 -1.80 -4.41 -0.65
N VAL A 108 -2.02 -5.07 -1.78
CA VAL A 108 -3.33 -5.56 -2.22
C VAL A 108 -3.86 -6.62 -1.25
N TRP A 109 -3.00 -7.55 -0.80
CA TRP A 109 -3.39 -8.58 0.16
C TRP A 109 -3.90 -7.97 1.47
N LEU A 110 -3.20 -6.97 2.00
CA LEU A 110 -3.59 -6.30 3.24
C LEU A 110 -4.88 -5.49 3.07
N ALA A 111 -4.98 -4.70 1.99
CA ALA A 111 -6.15 -3.85 1.73
C ALA A 111 -7.44 -4.65 1.53
N ALA A 112 -7.34 -5.92 1.06
CA ALA A 112 -8.49 -6.83 0.95
C ALA A 112 -8.99 -7.34 2.32
N GLN A 113 -8.24 -7.16 3.41
CA GLN A 113 -8.55 -7.75 4.72
C GLN A 113 -8.66 -6.73 5.85
N LYS A 114 -8.04 -5.58 5.69
CA LYS A 114 -7.95 -4.56 6.76
C LYS A 114 -8.51 -3.23 6.26
N PRO A 115 -9.22 -2.49 7.12
CA PRO A 115 -9.69 -1.15 6.78
C PRO A 115 -8.50 -0.21 6.56
N CYS A 116 -8.64 0.68 5.58
CA CYS A 116 -7.68 1.73 5.31
C CYS A 116 -8.38 2.92 4.64
N ARG A 117 -7.73 4.08 4.63
CA ARG A 117 -8.19 5.27 3.92
C ARG A 117 -8.22 5.08 2.41
N GLY A 118 -7.22 4.38 1.87
CA GLY A 118 -7.08 4.12 0.45
C GLY A 118 -5.89 3.23 0.14
N LEU A 119 -5.85 2.74 -1.10
CA LEU A 119 -4.77 1.93 -1.65
C LEU A 119 -4.07 2.71 -2.77
N LEU A 120 -2.75 2.89 -2.66
CA LEU A 120 -1.91 3.47 -3.70
C LEU A 120 -0.98 2.41 -4.26
N LEU A 121 -1.05 2.18 -5.55
CA LEU A 121 -0.21 1.23 -6.28
C LEU A 121 0.63 1.94 -7.34
N VAL A 122 1.95 1.71 -7.31
CA VAL A 122 2.90 2.25 -8.29
C VAL A 122 3.51 1.10 -9.07
N SER A 123 3.39 1.13 -10.39
CA SER A 123 3.81 0.07 -11.31
C SER A 123 3.42 -1.33 -10.84
N PRO A 124 2.13 -1.59 -10.49
CA PRO A 124 1.69 -2.85 -9.94
C PRO A 124 1.55 -3.94 -11.02
N PHE A 125 1.55 -5.20 -10.59
CA PHE A 125 1.29 -6.36 -11.46
C PHE A 125 0.01 -7.12 -11.04
N VAL A 126 -0.58 -7.86 -11.98
CA VAL A 126 -1.77 -8.70 -11.71
C VAL A 126 -1.40 -9.99 -10.94
N SER A 127 -0.20 -10.54 -11.18
CA SER A 127 0.42 -11.61 -10.39
C SER A 127 1.91 -11.67 -10.73
N ALA A 128 2.74 -12.23 -9.83
CA ALA A 128 4.19 -12.23 -9.96
C ALA A 128 4.65 -12.97 -11.22
N PHE A 129 4.06 -14.13 -11.51
CA PHE A 129 4.45 -14.91 -12.69
C PHE A 129 4.10 -14.21 -14.00
N ARG A 130 2.95 -13.55 -14.08
CA ARG A 130 2.52 -12.81 -15.27
C ARG A 130 3.37 -11.57 -15.56
N ALA A 131 3.94 -10.97 -14.52
CA ALA A 131 4.88 -9.85 -14.70
C ALA A 131 6.11 -10.28 -15.54
N VAL A 132 6.56 -11.53 -15.35
CA VAL A 132 7.78 -12.05 -16.01
C VAL A 132 7.48 -12.78 -17.32
N THR A 133 6.37 -13.54 -17.41
CA THR A 133 6.18 -14.51 -18.52
C THR A 133 4.98 -14.23 -19.41
N LYS A 134 4.08 -13.35 -19.05
CA LYS A 134 2.78 -13.08 -19.70
C LYS A 134 1.84 -14.30 -19.82
N ILE A 135 2.18 -15.46 -19.22
CA ILE A 135 1.38 -16.70 -19.25
C ILE A 135 0.34 -16.67 -18.14
N PRO A 136 -0.96 -16.90 -18.44
CA PRO A 136 -2.04 -16.68 -17.47
C PRO A 136 -2.21 -17.75 -16.39
N LEU A 137 -1.63 -18.93 -16.56
CA LEU A 137 -1.86 -20.09 -15.67
C LEU A 137 -0.53 -20.79 -15.37
N PHE A 138 -0.03 -20.61 -14.16
CA PHE A 138 1.10 -21.37 -13.63
C PHE A 138 0.75 -21.89 -12.21
N PRO A 139 0.86 -23.22 -11.96
CA PRO A 139 0.64 -23.78 -10.63
C PRO A 139 1.78 -23.36 -9.69
N GLY A 140 1.64 -22.32 -8.93
CA GLY A 140 2.69 -21.75 -8.08
C GLY A 140 2.89 -20.26 -8.28
N ASP A 141 2.03 -19.63 -9.09
CA ASP A 141 2.00 -18.17 -9.23
C ASP A 141 1.70 -17.49 -7.89
N GLN A 142 2.50 -16.48 -7.57
CA GLN A 142 2.48 -15.77 -6.29
C GLN A 142 1.88 -14.38 -6.44
N PHE A 143 1.50 -13.77 -5.31
CA PHE A 143 0.94 -12.43 -5.26
C PHE A 143 -0.19 -12.19 -6.27
N LYS A 144 -1.22 -13.06 -6.23
CA LYS A 144 -2.37 -13.01 -7.16
C LYS A 144 -3.27 -11.81 -6.89
N ASN A 145 -2.79 -10.60 -7.20
CA ASN A 145 -3.50 -9.34 -7.00
C ASN A 145 -4.83 -9.31 -7.78
N ILE A 146 -4.85 -9.92 -8.97
CA ILE A 146 -6.03 -10.00 -9.83
C ILE A 146 -7.26 -10.64 -9.15
N HIS A 147 -7.04 -11.54 -8.20
CA HIS A 147 -8.12 -12.22 -7.48
C HIS A 147 -8.58 -11.50 -6.21
N ARG A 148 -7.81 -10.50 -5.75
CA ARG A 148 -8.07 -9.78 -4.50
C ARG A 148 -8.56 -8.35 -4.72
N ILE A 149 -8.21 -7.75 -5.87
CA ILE A 149 -8.50 -6.33 -6.13
C ILE A 149 -10.01 -6.03 -6.14
N SER A 150 -10.83 -6.99 -6.55
CA SER A 150 -12.30 -6.88 -6.56
C SER A 150 -12.94 -6.90 -5.17
N ASP A 151 -12.22 -7.36 -4.14
CA ASP A 151 -12.72 -7.42 -2.77
C ASP A 151 -12.46 -6.11 -2.00
N ILE A 152 -11.64 -5.21 -2.57
CA ILE A 152 -11.24 -3.95 -1.95
C ILE A 152 -12.28 -2.87 -2.26
N GLN A 153 -12.82 -2.26 -1.20
CA GLN A 153 -13.81 -1.18 -1.30
C GLN A 153 -13.22 0.22 -1.08
N SER A 154 -12.03 0.29 -0.44
CA SER A 154 -11.36 1.58 -0.21
C SER A 154 -10.92 2.20 -1.54
N PRO A 155 -10.87 3.54 -1.65
CA PRO A 155 -10.43 4.22 -2.87
C PRO A 155 -9.07 3.71 -3.37
N LEU A 156 -8.90 3.63 -4.70
CA LEU A 156 -7.69 3.18 -5.36
C LEU A 156 -7.05 4.31 -6.18
N LEU A 157 -5.75 4.50 -6.00
CA LEU A 157 -4.90 5.27 -6.92
C LEU A 157 -3.87 4.33 -7.56
N VAL A 158 -3.83 4.29 -8.88
CA VAL A 158 -2.78 3.59 -9.64
C VAL A 158 -1.94 4.61 -10.38
N ILE A 159 -0.62 4.51 -10.24
CA ILE A 159 0.36 5.32 -10.98
C ILE A 159 1.24 4.37 -11.78
N HIS A 160 1.40 4.60 -13.09
CA HIS A 160 2.17 3.71 -13.96
C HIS A 160 2.80 4.47 -15.12
N GLY A 161 4.07 4.17 -15.43
CA GLY A 161 4.73 4.70 -16.62
C GLY A 161 4.27 4.00 -17.89
N ASP A 162 4.09 4.74 -18.97
CA ASP A 162 3.65 4.19 -20.27
C ASP A 162 4.77 3.45 -21.02
N GLU A 163 6.04 3.72 -20.66
CA GLU A 163 7.22 3.03 -21.20
C GLU A 163 7.79 1.94 -20.25
N ASP A 164 7.00 1.50 -19.25
CA ASP A 164 7.40 0.42 -18.35
C ASP A 164 7.50 -0.92 -19.10
N CYS A 165 8.73 -1.31 -19.44
CA CYS A 165 9.05 -2.56 -20.12
C CYS A 165 9.31 -3.73 -19.16
N VAL A 166 9.39 -3.49 -17.84
CA VAL A 166 9.55 -4.52 -16.81
C VAL A 166 8.18 -5.07 -16.41
N ILE A 167 7.27 -4.17 -16.01
CA ILE A 167 5.86 -4.50 -15.73
C ILE A 167 5.00 -3.63 -16.64
N SER A 168 4.54 -4.21 -17.75
CA SER A 168 3.73 -3.48 -18.71
C SER A 168 2.55 -2.76 -18.05
N GLN A 169 2.30 -1.52 -18.45
CA GLN A 169 1.21 -0.70 -17.93
C GLN A 169 -0.17 -1.40 -17.98
N TRP A 170 -0.34 -2.38 -18.88
CA TRP A 170 -1.53 -3.22 -18.94
C TRP A 170 -1.88 -3.84 -17.59
N HIS A 171 -0.88 -4.23 -16.77
CA HIS A 171 -1.11 -4.81 -15.45
C HIS A 171 -1.81 -3.82 -14.52
N GLY A 172 -1.34 -2.58 -14.46
CA GLY A 172 -1.95 -1.52 -13.68
C GLY A 172 -3.36 -1.19 -14.15
N LYS A 173 -3.55 -1.04 -15.47
CA LYS A 173 -4.87 -0.82 -16.09
C LYS A 173 -5.84 -1.96 -15.77
N LYS A 174 -5.38 -3.21 -15.81
CA LYS A 174 -6.22 -4.37 -15.49
C LYS A 174 -6.68 -4.38 -14.02
N LEU A 175 -5.81 -4.05 -13.07
CA LEU A 175 -6.19 -3.92 -11.66
C LEU A 175 -7.15 -2.76 -11.44
N TYR A 176 -6.87 -1.62 -12.08
CA TYR A 176 -7.76 -0.47 -12.06
C TYR A 176 -9.17 -0.84 -12.56
N ASP A 177 -9.29 -1.51 -13.71
CA ASP A 177 -10.58 -1.88 -14.30
C ASP A 177 -11.40 -2.77 -13.36
N LEU A 178 -10.75 -3.74 -12.72
CA LEU A 178 -11.38 -4.75 -11.84
C LEU A 178 -11.76 -4.20 -10.46
N HIS A 179 -11.16 -3.09 -10.02
CA HIS A 179 -11.49 -2.51 -8.72
C HIS A 179 -12.90 -1.90 -8.73
N PRO A 180 -13.79 -2.26 -7.78
CA PRO A 180 -15.19 -1.84 -7.81
C PRO A 180 -15.45 -0.44 -7.24
N GLY A 181 -14.54 0.05 -6.37
CA GLY A 181 -14.70 1.32 -5.66
C GLY A 181 -14.26 2.55 -6.46
N PRO A 182 -14.22 3.71 -5.80
CA PRO A 182 -13.67 4.93 -6.39
C PRO A 182 -12.21 4.72 -6.78
N LYS A 183 -11.84 5.15 -7.98
CA LYS A 183 -10.50 4.85 -8.51
C LYS A 183 -10.00 5.96 -9.43
N THR A 184 -8.68 6.15 -9.40
CA THR A 184 -7.96 7.09 -10.27
C THR A 184 -6.76 6.37 -10.87
N PHE A 185 -6.49 6.60 -12.16
CA PHE A 185 -5.30 6.13 -12.85
C PHE A 185 -4.49 7.32 -13.33
N ILE A 186 -3.21 7.35 -13.00
CA ILE A 186 -2.26 8.38 -13.46
C ILE A 186 -1.26 7.71 -14.39
N ASP A 187 -1.26 8.17 -15.63
CA ASP A 187 -0.34 7.78 -16.66
C ASP A 187 0.88 8.72 -16.63
N ILE A 188 2.09 8.19 -16.46
CA ILE A 188 3.31 8.97 -16.50
C ILE A 188 3.99 8.77 -17.85
N SER A 189 3.85 9.76 -18.71
CA SER A 189 4.39 9.69 -20.06
C SER A 189 5.91 9.69 -20.10
N GLY A 190 6.48 8.78 -20.88
CA GLY A 190 7.92 8.60 -21.08
C GLY A 190 8.62 7.94 -19.90
N ALA A 191 7.90 7.51 -18.87
CA ALA A 191 8.51 6.86 -17.71
C ALA A 191 8.51 5.33 -17.84
N GLY A 192 9.65 4.73 -17.56
CA GLY A 192 9.84 3.30 -17.39
C GLY A 192 9.65 2.84 -15.95
N HIS A 193 10.05 1.60 -15.66
CA HIS A 193 9.94 1.01 -14.33
C HIS A 193 10.86 1.62 -13.28
N ASN A 194 12.11 1.89 -13.68
CA ASN A 194 13.17 2.25 -12.74
C ASN A 194 13.42 3.76 -12.63
N ASP A 195 12.95 4.54 -13.58
CA ASP A 195 13.17 5.99 -13.65
C ASP A 195 11.92 6.82 -13.32
N LEU A 196 10.80 6.16 -13.02
CA LEU A 196 9.51 6.79 -12.73
C LEU A 196 9.62 7.88 -11.65
N TYR A 197 10.32 7.63 -10.54
CA TYR A 197 10.50 8.63 -9.49
C TYR A 197 11.50 9.73 -9.86
N THR A 198 12.48 9.41 -10.70
CA THR A 198 13.44 10.40 -11.18
C THR A 198 12.77 11.40 -12.12
N LEU A 199 11.89 10.91 -12.98
CA LEU A 199 11.21 11.73 -13.99
C LEU A 199 9.98 12.46 -13.45
N ALA A 200 9.25 11.84 -12.50
CA ALA A 200 7.89 12.28 -12.17
C ALA A 200 7.61 12.39 -10.66
N MET A 201 8.62 12.61 -9.81
CA MET A 201 8.42 12.67 -8.35
C MET A 201 7.33 13.68 -7.96
N ASP A 202 7.37 14.90 -8.49
CA ASP A 202 6.41 15.93 -8.12
C ASP A 202 5.00 15.60 -8.64
N GLN A 203 4.88 15.01 -9.85
CA GLN A 203 3.60 14.55 -10.37
C GLN A 203 2.99 13.42 -9.52
N ILE A 204 3.83 12.51 -9.00
CA ILE A 204 3.40 11.44 -8.08
C ILE A 204 2.90 12.04 -6.76
N LEU A 205 3.63 13.01 -6.20
CA LEU A 205 3.25 13.69 -4.97
C LEU A 205 1.94 14.48 -5.15
N ASP A 206 1.79 15.21 -6.25
CA ASP A 206 0.58 15.98 -6.56
C ASP A 206 -0.63 15.05 -6.76
N ALA A 207 -0.45 13.90 -7.42
CA ALA A 207 -1.49 12.88 -7.56
C ALA A 207 -1.91 12.30 -6.20
N LEU A 208 -0.96 12.07 -5.29
CA LEU A 208 -1.25 11.62 -3.93
C LEU A 208 -1.97 12.71 -3.12
N ASP A 209 -1.60 13.98 -3.26
CA ASP A 209 -2.28 15.10 -2.59
C ASP A 209 -3.75 15.22 -3.04
N ALA A 210 -4.00 15.11 -4.35
CA ALA A 210 -5.35 15.09 -4.92
C ALA A 210 -6.16 13.88 -4.41
N PHE A 211 -5.54 12.70 -4.38
CA PHE A 211 -6.15 11.49 -3.84
C PHE A 211 -6.49 11.62 -2.36
N ASN A 212 -5.57 12.15 -1.56
CA ASN A 212 -5.78 12.41 -0.15
C ASN A 212 -6.98 13.34 0.08
N THR A 213 -7.09 14.43 -0.67
CA THR A 213 -8.20 15.40 -0.61
C THR A 213 -9.53 14.72 -0.92
N SER A 214 -9.60 13.95 -2.03
CA SER A 214 -10.82 13.27 -2.46
C SER A 214 -11.31 12.21 -1.47
N THR A 215 -10.39 11.55 -0.76
CA THR A 215 -10.74 10.55 0.28
C THR A 215 -11.21 11.20 1.58
N GLN A 216 -10.73 12.41 1.92
CA GLN A 216 -11.21 13.17 3.08
C GLN A 216 -12.65 13.64 2.93
N GLU A 217 -13.01 14.15 1.77
CA GLU A 217 -14.36 14.64 1.50
C GLU A 217 -15.40 13.52 1.64
N LYS A 218 -15.09 12.31 1.13
CA LYS A 218 -15.97 11.14 1.24
C LYS A 218 -16.16 10.65 2.68
N ALA A 219 -15.13 10.72 3.51
CA ALA A 219 -15.23 10.37 4.92
C ALA A 219 -16.14 11.32 5.71
N LYS A 220 -16.23 12.60 5.33
CA LYS A 220 -17.12 13.59 5.94
C LYS A 220 -18.59 13.43 5.52
N VAL A 221 -18.85 12.86 4.34
CA VAL A 221 -20.21 12.70 3.77
C VAL A 221 -20.85 11.36 4.18
N ALA A 222 -20.07 10.38 4.62
CA ALA A 222 -20.62 9.11 5.11
C ALA A 222 -21.45 9.35 6.38
N PRO A 223 -22.74 8.92 6.45
CA PRO A 223 -23.58 9.16 7.62
C PRO A 223 -22.96 8.45 8.83
N GLN A 224 -22.76 9.21 9.92
CA GLN A 224 -22.43 8.64 11.23
C GLN A 224 -23.53 7.65 11.57
N LYS A 225 -23.20 6.34 11.64
CA LYS A 225 -24.12 5.35 12.20
C LYS A 225 -24.38 5.77 13.64
N ASN A 226 -25.56 6.36 13.90
CA ASN A 226 -26.05 6.62 15.25
C ASN A 226 -25.99 5.30 16.02
N LEU A 227 -25.18 5.24 17.06
CA LEU A 227 -25.34 4.25 18.12
C LEU A 227 -26.70 4.53 18.76
N THR A 228 -27.71 3.81 18.30
CA THR A 228 -29.00 3.77 18.99
C THR A 228 -28.74 3.16 20.36
N THR A 229 -28.89 3.99 21.38
CA THR A 229 -28.96 3.59 22.77
C THR A 229 -30.02 2.49 22.91
N LEU A 230 -29.60 1.35 23.46
CA LEU A 230 -30.55 0.30 23.90
C LEU A 230 -31.53 0.91 24.92
N PRO A 231 -32.81 0.61 24.81
CA PRO A 231 -33.77 1.07 25.81
C PRO A 231 -33.50 0.36 27.14
N ASP A 232 -33.49 1.16 28.23
CA ASP A 232 -33.44 0.67 29.59
C ASP A 232 -34.59 -0.32 29.86
N THR A 233 -34.25 -1.53 30.25
CA THR A 233 -35.23 -2.50 30.75
C THR A 233 -35.67 -2.08 32.12
N PRO A 234 -36.96 -1.88 32.41
CA PRO A 234 -37.40 -1.60 33.75
C PRO A 234 -37.25 -2.83 34.65
N ALA A 235 -36.65 -2.60 35.81
CA ALA A 235 -36.57 -3.58 36.89
C ALA A 235 -38.00 -3.89 37.41
N ALA A 236 -38.31 -5.18 37.54
CA ALA A 236 -39.40 -5.74 38.34
C ALA A 236 -38.80 -6.67 39.37
#